data_3e1ce7b853d2964c427a8cd6a1e4c065
#
_entry.id   3e1ce7b853d2964c427a8cd6a1e4c065
#
_cell.length_a   1.000
_cell.length_b   1.000
_cell.length_c   1.000
_cell.angle_alpha   90.00
_cell.angle_beta   90.00
_cell.angle_gamma   90.00
#
_symmetry.space_group_name_H-M   'P 1'
#
loop_
_entity.id
_entity.type
_entity.pdbx_description
1 polymer ?
#
loop_
_entity_poly.entity_id
_entity_poly.type
_entity_poly.pdbx_seq_one_letter_code
_entity_poly.pdbx_strand_id
1 'polypeptide(L)'
;DRRVRAIGLVHSGRMGTEARVVSACLDGMAAAFNTSPADCVCAISPSIGPCCYPVDLWSLLEEELGKRGVAAVENPRICTSCSPALFHSYRRERGRCGRMVGAMTVRGGGVERR
;
A
#
# COMPACT_ATOMS: atom_id res chain seq x y z
N ASP A 1 10.75 2.43 -5.39
CA ASP A 1 11.46 2.93 -6.58
C ASP A 1 12.69 2.05 -6.84
N ARG A 2 12.68 1.39 -7.99
CA ARG A 2 13.78 0.47 -8.36
C ARG A 2 15.01 1.20 -8.87
N ARG A 3 14.87 2.40 -9.39
CA ARG A 3 15.97 3.17 -9.96
C ARG A 3 16.85 3.79 -8.88
N VAL A 4 16.24 4.48 -7.93
CA VAL A 4 16.96 5.14 -6.83
C VAL A 4 16.94 4.34 -5.53
N ARG A 5 16.29 3.18 -5.53
CA ARG A 5 16.20 2.26 -4.38
C ARG A 5 15.61 2.94 -3.13
N ALA A 6 14.62 3.77 -3.35
CA ALA A 6 13.86 4.41 -2.29
C ALA A 6 12.57 3.64 -2.02
N ILE A 7 12.11 3.69 -0.79
CA ILE A 7 10.86 3.08 -0.37
C ILE A 7 9.93 4.11 0.25
N GLY A 8 8.64 3.90 0.06
CA GLY A 8 7.58 4.59 0.77
C GLY A 8 6.62 3.57 1.34
N LEU A 9 6.26 3.70 2.59
CA LEU A 9 5.28 2.87 3.25
C LEU A 9 4.20 3.78 3.82
N VAL A 10 2.95 3.54 3.44
CA VAL A 10 1.86 4.43 3.80
C VAL A 10 0.62 3.64 4.20
N HIS A 11 -0.03 4.09 5.27
CA HIS A 11 -1.35 3.59 5.65
C HIS A 11 -2.42 4.36 4.88
N SER A 12 -3.29 3.63 4.19
CA SER A 12 -4.40 4.21 3.45
C SER A 12 -5.71 3.54 3.84
N GLY A 13 -6.34 4.06 4.88
CA GLY A 13 -7.70 3.73 5.25
C GLY A 13 -8.70 4.50 4.40
N ARG A 14 -9.97 4.54 4.79
CA ARG A 14 -11.00 5.26 4.03
C ARG A 14 -10.67 6.74 3.85
N MET A 15 -10.40 7.44 4.95
CA MET A 15 -10.10 8.87 4.89
C MET A 15 -8.81 9.16 4.13
N GLY A 16 -7.76 8.37 4.36
CA GLY A 16 -6.49 8.53 3.66
C GLY A 16 -6.62 8.24 2.17
N THR A 17 -7.38 7.23 1.79
CA THR A 17 -7.63 6.90 0.39
C THR A 17 -8.40 8.01 -0.32
N GLU A 18 -9.46 8.52 0.29
CA GLU A 18 -10.25 9.63 -0.24
C GLU A 18 -9.43 10.93 -0.31
N ALA A 19 -8.53 11.15 0.64
CA ALA A 19 -7.61 12.28 0.66
C ALA A 19 -6.36 12.08 -0.21
N ARG A 20 -6.26 10.97 -0.92
CA ARG A 20 -5.15 10.68 -1.85
C ARG A 20 -3.79 10.62 -1.16
N VAL A 21 -3.71 9.96 -0.02
CA VAL A 21 -2.48 9.84 0.76
C VAL A 21 -1.36 9.14 -0.02
N VAL A 22 -1.70 8.23 -0.93
CA VAL A 22 -0.71 7.54 -1.76
C VAL A 22 -0.04 8.51 -2.74
N SER A 23 -0.81 9.43 -3.33
CA SER A 23 -0.25 10.51 -4.15
C SER A 23 0.68 11.41 -3.34
N ALA A 24 0.31 11.75 -2.12
CA ALA A 24 1.16 12.52 -1.21
C ALA A 24 2.47 11.77 -0.89
N CYS A 25 2.40 10.47 -0.72
CA CYS A 25 3.59 9.63 -0.53
C CYS A 25 4.52 9.67 -1.75
N LEU A 26 3.96 9.53 -2.94
CA LEU A 26 4.73 9.63 -4.19
C LEU A 26 5.38 11.01 -4.35
N ASP A 27 4.65 12.08 -4.02
CA ASP A 27 5.19 13.44 -4.05
C ASP A 27 6.31 13.62 -3.03
N GLY A 28 6.17 13.08 -1.84
CA GLY A 28 7.21 13.07 -0.82
C GLY A 28 8.46 12.31 -1.26
N MET A 29 8.29 11.17 -1.91
CA MET A 29 9.41 10.40 -2.46
C MET A 29 10.10 11.16 -3.60
N ALA A 30 9.34 11.85 -4.45
CA ALA A 30 9.91 12.68 -5.49
C ALA A 30 10.77 13.82 -4.89
N ALA A 31 10.27 14.47 -3.86
CA ALA A 31 10.97 15.56 -3.19
C ALA A 31 12.23 15.09 -2.46
N ALA A 32 12.15 13.95 -1.76
CA ALA A 32 13.24 13.44 -0.93
C ALA A 32 14.31 12.66 -1.72
N PHE A 33 13.90 11.92 -2.76
CA PHE A 33 14.74 10.93 -3.44
C PHE A 33 14.78 11.10 -4.95
N ASN A 34 14.12 12.10 -5.48
CA ASN A 34 13.97 12.28 -6.93
C ASN A 34 13.31 11.05 -7.60
N THR A 35 12.37 10.44 -6.90
CA THR A 35 11.59 9.30 -7.40
C THR A 35 10.66 9.73 -8.52
N SER A 36 10.57 8.90 -9.56
CA SER A 36 9.52 8.98 -10.58
C SER A 36 8.53 7.83 -10.40
N PRO A 37 7.22 8.08 -10.44
CA PRO A 37 6.23 6.98 -10.37
C PRO A 37 6.45 5.88 -11.41
N ALA A 38 6.95 6.24 -12.60
CA ALA A 38 7.27 5.28 -13.67
C ALA A 38 8.35 4.27 -13.28
N ASP A 39 9.16 4.55 -12.28
CA ASP A 39 10.18 3.64 -11.75
C ASP A 39 9.71 2.84 -10.54
N CYS A 40 8.49 3.11 -10.08
CA CYS A 40 7.95 2.50 -8.88
C CYS A 40 7.15 1.22 -9.15
N VAL A 41 7.30 0.27 -8.25
CA VAL A 41 6.39 -0.86 -8.08
C VAL A 41 5.67 -0.66 -6.75
N CYS A 42 4.36 -0.78 -6.75
CA CYS A 42 3.54 -0.66 -5.56
C CYS A 42 2.87 -1.99 -5.23
N ALA A 43 2.92 -2.40 -3.98
CA ALA A 43 2.16 -3.52 -3.48
C ALA A 43 1.11 -3.03 -2.48
N ILE A 44 -0.13 -3.47 -2.67
CA ILE A 44 -1.23 -3.22 -1.74
C ILE A 44 -1.33 -4.45 -0.83
N SER A 45 -1.28 -4.24 0.47
CA SER A 45 -1.41 -5.33 1.44
C SER A 45 -2.82 -5.91 1.44
N PRO A 46 -3.01 -7.12 1.99
CA PRO A 46 -4.34 -7.57 2.39
C PRO A 46 -5.06 -6.48 3.18
N SER A 47 -6.30 -6.23 2.83
CA SER A 47 -7.11 -5.15 3.40
C SER A 47 -8.59 -5.47 3.22
N ILE A 48 -9.47 -4.70 3.84
CA ILE A 48 -10.90 -4.95 3.70
C ILE A 48 -11.36 -4.69 2.27
N GLY A 49 -12.03 -5.68 1.69
CA GLY A 49 -12.55 -5.58 0.34
C GLY A 49 -13.98 -5.04 0.27
N PRO A 50 -14.47 -4.75 -0.95
CA PRO A 50 -15.83 -4.23 -1.17
C PRO A 50 -16.92 -5.24 -0.79
N CYS A 51 -16.57 -6.52 -0.63
CA CYS A 51 -17.47 -7.55 -0.12
C CYS A 51 -17.91 -7.28 1.33
N CYS A 52 -17.09 -6.57 2.11
CA CYS A 52 -17.29 -6.35 3.54
C CYS A 52 -17.27 -4.86 3.93
N TYR A 53 -17.05 -3.97 2.98
CA TYR A 53 -16.94 -2.55 3.25
C TYR A 53 -17.73 -1.75 2.21
N PRO A 54 -18.40 -0.65 2.59
CA PRO A 54 -19.25 0.11 1.65
C PRO A 54 -18.49 0.91 0.60
N VAL A 55 -17.18 1.08 0.78
CA VAL A 55 -16.33 1.77 -0.18
C VAL A 55 -15.31 0.79 -0.73
N ASP A 56 -15.17 0.72 -2.05
CA ASP A 56 -14.17 -0.11 -2.72
C ASP A 56 -12.80 0.57 -2.70
N LEU A 57 -12.10 0.42 -1.58
CA LEU A 57 -10.77 1.00 -1.39
C LEU A 57 -9.74 0.42 -2.36
N TRP A 58 -9.89 -0.84 -2.73
CA TRP A 58 -8.99 -1.50 -3.69
C TRP A 58 -8.99 -0.82 -5.05
N SER A 59 -10.18 -0.62 -5.60
CA SER A 59 -10.32 0.02 -6.90
C SER A 59 -9.88 1.49 -6.87
N LEU A 60 -10.17 2.20 -5.79
CA LEU A 60 -9.74 3.59 -5.63
C LEU A 60 -8.21 3.71 -5.61
N LEU A 61 -7.53 2.82 -4.89
CA LEU A 61 -6.07 2.81 -4.82
C LEU A 61 -5.43 2.42 -6.15
N GLU A 62 -5.94 1.39 -6.80
CA GLU A 62 -5.46 0.95 -8.11
C GLU A 62 -5.61 2.06 -9.15
N GLU A 63 -6.75 2.74 -9.16
CA GLU A 63 -7.03 3.85 -10.07
C GLU A 63 -6.08 5.04 -9.80
N GLU A 64 -5.90 5.42 -8.55
CA GLU A 64 -5.01 6.51 -8.17
C GLU A 64 -3.56 6.23 -8.59
N LEU A 65 -3.07 5.04 -8.29
CA LEU A 65 -1.71 4.64 -8.67
C LEU A 65 -1.53 4.58 -10.18
N GLY A 66 -2.53 4.09 -10.90
CA GLY A 66 -2.53 4.09 -12.37
C GLY A 66 -2.50 5.49 -12.95
N LYS A 67 -3.29 6.41 -12.43
CA LYS A 67 -3.30 7.82 -12.85
C LYS A 67 -1.97 8.53 -12.59
N ARG A 68 -1.28 8.14 -11.54
CA ARG A 68 0.06 8.67 -11.23
C ARG A 68 1.17 8.03 -12.07
N GLY A 69 0.86 7.03 -12.88
CA GLY A 69 1.80 6.38 -13.77
C GLY A 69 2.76 5.41 -13.10
N VAL A 70 2.37 4.81 -11.99
CA VAL A 70 3.15 3.77 -11.32
C VAL A 70 3.36 2.59 -12.27
N ALA A 71 4.59 2.11 -12.38
CA ALA A 71 4.97 1.10 -13.38
C ALA A 71 4.24 -0.23 -13.21
N ALA A 72 4.06 -0.68 -11.97
CA ALA A 72 3.33 -1.90 -11.65
C ALA A 72 2.63 -1.77 -10.30
N VAL A 73 1.40 -2.24 -10.24
CA VAL A 73 0.59 -2.29 -9.02
C VAL A 73 0.19 -3.73 -8.76
N GLU A 74 0.60 -4.26 -7.62
CA GLU A 74 0.25 -5.60 -7.18
C GLU A 74 -0.77 -5.50 -6.06
N ASN A 75 -1.94 -6.08 -6.28
CA ASN A 75 -2.99 -6.20 -5.28
C ASN A 75 -3.50 -7.64 -5.27
N PRO A 76 -3.22 -8.42 -4.23
CA PRO A 76 -3.70 -9.79 -4.14
C PRO A 76 -5.21 -9.90 -3.96
N ARG A 77 -5.89 -8.79 -3.66
CA ARG A 77 -7.32 -8.71 -3.42
C ARG A 77 -7.78 -9.71 -2.35
N ILE A 78 -7.04 -9.75 -1.27
CA ILE A 78 -7.35 -10.58 -0.10
C ILE A 78 -8.06 -9.70 0.92
N CYS A 79 -9.34 -10.01 1.17
CA CYS A 79 -10.13 -9.30 2.17
C CYS A 79 -9.81 -9.81 3.58
N THR A 80 -9.35 -8.91 4.43
CA THR A 80 -9.02 -9.23 5.83
C THR A 80 -10.26 -9.66 6.62
N SER A 81 -11.41 -9.09 6.33
CA SER A 81 -12.66 -9.45 7.00
C SER A 81 -13.16 -10.86 6.61
N CYS A 82 -12.93 -11.27 5.36
CA CYS A 82 -13.29 -12.60 4.88
C CYS A 82 -12.31 -13.70 5.33
N SER A 83 -11.18 -13.34 5.91
CA SER A 83 -10.09 -14.26 6.23
C SER A 83 -9.72 -14.21 7.71
N PRO A 84 -10.67 -14.60 8.62
CA PRO A 84 -10.47 -14.44 10.06
C PRO A 84 -9.34 -15.30 10.64
N ALA A 85 -8.99 -16.41 9.98
CA ALA A 85 -7.89 -17.27 10.41
C ALA A 85 -6.51 -16.62 10.18
N LEU A 86 -6.41 -15.62 9.30
CA LEU A 86 -5.15 -15.01 8.90
C LEU A 86 -5.00 -13.56 9.34
N PHE A 87 -6.10 -12.81 9.44
CA PHE A 87 -6.04 -11.36 9.62
C PHE A 87 -7.02 -10.87 10.68
N HIS A 88 -6.60 -9.85 11.42
CA HIS A 88 -7.51 -9.04 12.22
C HIS A 88 -8.33 -8.12 11.30
N SER A 89 -9.57 -7.86 11.69
CA SER A 89 -10.42 -6.89 10.99
C SER A 89 -11.21 -6.07 12.02
N TYR A 90 -10.89 -4.79 12.09
CA TYR A 90 -11.58 -3.85 12.98
C TYR A 90 -13.08 -3.88 12.74
N ARG A 91 -13.50 -3.87 11.48
CA ARG A 91 -14.91 -3.84 11.11
C ARG A 91 -15.64 -5.13 11.47
N ARG A 92 -15.06 -6.30 11.13
CA ARG A 92 -15.63 -7.61 11.48
C ARG A 92 -15.76 -7.78 12.99
N GLU A 93 -14.73 -7.38 13.74
CA GLU A 93 -14.61 -7.63 15.17
C GLU A 93 -15.05 -6.43 16.01
N ARG A 94 -15.60 -5.41 15.36
CA ARG A 94 -16.10 -4.17 16.01
C ARG A 94 -15.07 -3.52 16.95
N GLY A 95 -13.84 -3.46 16.51
CA GLY A 95 -12.74 -2.88 17.27
C GLY A 95 -12.12 -3.77 18.33
N ARG A 96 -12.67 -4.94 18.57
CA ARG A 96 -12.15 -5.92 19.53
C ARG A 96 -11.19 -6.90 18.84
N CYS A 97 -10.11 -6.38 18.32
CA CYS A 97 -9.13 -7.15 17.57
C CYS A 97 -7.72 -6.65 17.83
N GLY A 98 -6.75 -7.45 17.41
CA GLY A 98 -5.37 -7.02 17.34
C GLY A 98 -5.13 -6.05 16.18
N ARG A 99 -3.89 -5.78 15.93
CA ARG A 99 -3.39 -4.94 14.85
C ARG A 99 -2.45 -5.74 13.96
N MET A 100 -2.34 -5.32 12.72
CA MET A 100 -1.34 -5.85 11.79
C MET A 100 -0.29 -4.78 11.51
N VAL A 101 0.92 -5.22 11.16
CA VAL A 101 2.05 -4.34 10.91
C VAL A 101 2.57 -4.59 9.50
N GLY A 102 2.78 -3.51 8.76
CA GLY A 102 3.53 -3.53 7.52
C GLY A 102 4.95 -3.04 7.78
N ALA A 103 5.92 -3.70 7.19
CA ALA A 103 7.31 -3.31 7.27
C ALA A 103 7.99 -3.48 5.92
N MET A 104 8.88 -2.56 5.60
CA MET A 104 9.62 -2.57 4.36
C MET A 104 11.04 -2.10 4.59
N THR A 105 11.99 -2.71 3.89
CA THR A 105 13.38 -2.29 3.91
C THR A 105 14.02 -2.47 2.55
N VAL A 106 15.05 -1.70 2.28
CA VAL A 106 15.89 -1.86 1.10
C VAL A 106 17.13 -2.65 1.50
N ARG A 107 17.45 -3.70 0.77
CA ARG A 107 18.73 -4.40 0.97
C ARG A 107 19.87 -3.44 0.70
N GLY A 108 20.88 -3.46 1.55
CA GLY A 108 22.06 -2.61 1.43
C GLY A 108 22.66 -2.70 0.04
N GLY A 109 22.98 -1.53 -0.56
CA GLY A 109 23.51 -1.45 -1.90
C GLY A 109 24.90 -2.05 -1.99
N GLY A 110 25.06 -3.02 -2.84
CA GLY A 110 26.31 -3.23 -3.54
C GLY A 110 27.44 -3.96 -2.86
N VAL A 111 27.38 -4.30 -1.60
CA VAL A 111 28.30 -5.30 -1.08
C VAL A 111 27.58 -6.63 -1.11
N GLU A 112 27.77 -7.36 -2.19
CA GLU A 112 27.36 -8.75 -2.20
C GLU A 112 28.06 -9.46 -1.04
N ARG A 113 27.27 -9.87 -0.09
CA ARG A 113 27.72 -10.81 0.92
C ARG A 113 27.75 -12.19 0.28
N ARG A 114 28.90 -12.59 -0.03
CA ARG A 114 29.14 -13.94 -0.51
C ARG A 114 29.33 -14.88 0.68
#